data_9103d0d213859f4cebc35e74636a3a8e
#
_entry.id   9103d0d213859f4cebc35e74636a3a8e
#
_cell.length_a   1.000
_cell.length_b   1.000
_cell.length_c   1.000
_cell.angle_alpha   90.00
_cell.angle_beta   90.00
_cell.angle_gamma   90.00
#
_symmetry.space_group_name_H-M   'P 1'
#
loop_
_entity.id
_entity.type
_entity.pdbx_description
1 polymer ?
#
loop_
_entity_poly.entity_id
_entity_poly.type
_entity_poly.pdbx_seq_one_letter_code
_entity_poly.pdbx_strand_id
1 'polypeptide(L)'
;MKKKVSLIVPVFNEDQSTLSDLENSIEELILANTNYKFDVILIDDSTEIKTRKLTRIFASRRKYVKVIYFTRNFGKESALRAGMEAARGDAVIPLDADLQDPFELIPEMLERWEEGYPVVLAKRKSRKEDSILKRITSNSFYKIIGRLSEVNIPNNVGDFRLMDKSVIKSVLLLNERNIFMKGIYAWVGYPSFTIEYVRPKRQFGKTKFPFRRLLRVALDGLVSFTSLPLRIWSTFGFLLAGVSLVYSFYIIYLKIDQQVPIQGYASLVVICLFSTSINLICFGIFGEYISRLFIESKSRPHFIIHEIYPDRKHRESEE
;
A
#
# COMPACT_ATOMS: atom_id res chain seq x y z
N MET A 1 -5.74 -14.85 -31.38
CA MET A 1 -6.69 -14.89 -30.23
C MET A 1 -6.79 -13.49 -29.65
N LYS A 2 -7.99 -13.07 -29.19
CA LYS A 2 -8.12 -11.78 -28.50
C LYS A 2 -7.37 -11.83 -27.15
N LYS A 3 -6.56 -10.81 -26.86
CA LYS A 3 -5.90 -10.67 -25.56
C LYS A 3 -6.94 -10.52 -24.45
N LYS A 4 -6.63 -11.04 -23.26
CA LYS A 4 -7.53 -11.01 -22.12
C LYS A 4 -7.07 -9.99 -21.08
N VAL A 5 -8.00 -9.18 -20.56
CA VAL A 5 -7.73 -8.14 -19.55
C VAL A 5 -8.59 -8.42 -18.33
N SER A 6 -7.96 -8.53 -17.15
CA SER A 6 -8.66 -8.71 -15.87
C SER A 6 -8.81 -7.37 -15.16
N LEU A 7 -10.05 -6.98 -14.90
CA LEU A 7 -10.37 -5.82 -14.06
C LEU A 7 -10.54 -6.30 -12.61
N ILE A 8 -9.79 -5.72 -11.69
CA ILE A 8 -9.84 -6.07 -10.25
C ILE A 8 -10.49 -4.92 -9.49
N VAL A 9 -11.59 -5.20 -8.82
CA VAL A 9 -12.36 -4.19 -8.08
C VAL A 9 -12.54 -4.60 -6.63
N PRO A 10 -11.76 -4.02 -5.69
CA PRO A 10 -12.04 -4.13 -4.27
C PRO A 10 -13.36 -3.44 -3.92
N VAL A 11 -14.24 -4.13 -3.19
CA VAL A 11 -15.55 -3.63 -2.75
C VAL A 11 -15.60 -3.65 -1.23
N PHE A 12 -15.99 -2.52 -0.61
CA PHE A 12 -16.15 -2.42 0.85
C PHE A 12 -17.32 -1.54 1.23
N ASN A 13 -18.42 -2.17 1.66
CA ASN A 13 -19.65 -1.52 2.13
C ASN A 13 -20.19 -0.47 1.13
N GLU A 14 -20.15 -0.82 -0.16
CA GLU A 14 -20.68 0.04 -1.23
C GLU A 14 -22.20 -0.08 -1.32
N ASP A 15 -22.83 1.02 -1.73
CA ASP A 15 -24.27 1.07 -1.92
C ASP A 15 -24.69 0.59 -3.33
N GLN A 16 -26.02 0.51 -3.53
CA GLN A 16 -26.59 0.02 -4.77
C GLN A 16 -26.31 0.96 -5.96
N SER A 17 -26.31 2.29 -5.73
CA SER A 17 -26.07 3.25 -6.79
C SER A 17 -24.64 3.12 -7.31
N THR A 18 -23.67 3.09 -6.43
CA THR A 18 -22.24 2.93 -6.76
C THR A 18 -21.99 1.65 -7.56
N LEU A 19 -22.56 0.51 -7.13
CA LEU A 19 -22.38 -0.76 -7.84
C LEU A 19 -23.12 -0.79 -9.19
N SER A 20 -24.28 -0.13 -9.31
CA SER A 20 -24.98 -0.02 -10.60
C SER A 20 -24.23 0.86 -11.60
N ASP A 21 -23.69 1.97 -11.14
CA ASP A 21 -22.89 2.88 -11.97
C ASP A 21 -21.58 2.20 -12.42
N LEU A 22 -20.96 1.41 -11.53
CA LEU A 22 -19.80 0.58 -11.85
C LEU A 22 -20.14 -0.48 -12.92
N GLU A 23 -21.29 -1.17 -12.78
CA GLU A 23 -21.77 -2.16 -13.76
C GLU A 23 -21.91 -1.51 -15.14
N ASN A 24 -22.57 -0.34 -15.23
CA ASN A 24 -22.77 0.39 -16.48
C ASN A 24 -21.43 0.81 -17.12
N SER A 25 -20.52 1.41 -16.32
CA SER A 25 -19.21 1.85 -16.82
C SER A 25 -18.36 0.70 -17.35
N ILE A 26 -18.42 -0.47 -16.70
CA ILE A 26 -17.73 -1.67 -17.18
C ILE A 26 -18.36 -2.19 -18.47
N GLU A 27 -19.69 -2.16 -18.62
CA GLU A 27 -20.35 -2.54 -19.85
C GLU A 27 -19.96 -1.63 -21.03
N GLU A 28 -20.01 -0.33 -20.81
CA GLU A 28 -19.59 0.65 -21.83
C GLU A 28 -18.15 0.41 -22.27
N LEU A 29 -17.24 0.17 -21.30
CA LEU A 29 -15.85 -0.15 -21.59
C LEU A 29 -15.72 -1.41 -22.46
N ILE A 30 -16.44 -2.48 -22.12
CA ILE A 30 -16.38 -3.76 -22.84
C ILE A 30 -16.92 -3.59 -24.27
N LEU A 31 -18.03 -2.86 -24.43
CA LEU A 31 -18.64 -2.59 -25.74
C LEU A 31 -17.74 -1.73 -26.63
N ALA A 32 -17.05 -0.76 -26.05
CA ALA A 32 -16.12 0.10 -26.78
C ALA A 32 -14.81 -0.61 -27.18
N ASN A 33 -14.41 -1.69 -26.48
CA ASN A 33 -13.12 -2.35 -26.68
C ASN A 33 -13.27 -3.81 -27.08
N THR A 34 -13.99 -4.07 -28.17
CA THR A 34 -14.32 -5.43 -28.66
C THR A 34 -13.12 -6.28 -29.10
N ASN A 35 -11.94 -5.66 -29.26
CA ASN A 35 -10.69 -6.35 -29.60
C ASN A 35 -10.11 -7.17 -28.45
N TYR A 36 -10.58 -6.92 -27.21
CA TYR A 36 -10.15 -7.58 -25.99
C TYR A 36 -11.26 -8.46 -25.40
N LYS A 37 -10.87 -9.45 -24.60
CA LYS A 37 -11.77 -10.17 -23.69
C LYS A 37 -11.57 -9.65 -22.28
N PHE A 38 -12.61 -9.12 -21.67
CA PHE A 38 -12.55 -8.68 -20.28
C PHE A 38 -13.09 -9.76 -19.34
N ASP A 39 -12.45 -9.91 -18.16
CA ASP A 39 -13.04 -10.55 -17.00
C ASP A 39 -12.94 -9.59 -15.79
N VAL A 40 -13.98 -9.60 -14.98
CA VAL A 40 -14.10 -8.71 -13.82
C VAL A 40 -14.07 -9.54 -12.55
N ILE A 41 -13.21 -9.14 -11.63
CA ILE A 41 -13.04 -9.81 -10.34
C ILE A 41 -13.40 -8.80 -9.26
N LEU A 42 -14.58 -8.95 -8.67
CA LEU A 42 -14.97 -8.19 -7.50
C LEU A 42 -14.41 -8.91 -6.26
N ILE A 43 -13.74 -8.18 -5.38
CA ILE A 43 -13.25 -8.70 -4.12
C ILE A 43 -14.05 -8.04 -3.00
N ASP A 44 -15.00 -8.78 -2.46
CA ASP A 44 -15.91 -8.29 -1.43
C ASP A 44 -15.31 -8.48 -0.04
N ASP A 45 -14.74 -7.39 0.47
CA ASP A 45 -14.16 -7.26 1.81
C ASP A 45 -15.16 -6.65 2.82
N SER A 46 -16.45 -6.64 2.45
CA SER A 46 -17.51 -5.99 3.20
C SER A 46 -17.90 -6.78 4.45
N THR A 47 -18.27 -6.02 5.48
CA THR A 47 -18.88 -6.54 6.70
C THR A 47 -20.41 -6.56 6.63
N GLU A 48 -20.99 -5.84 5.66
CA GLU A 48 -22.43 -5.70 5.48
C GLU A 48 -22.99 -6.78 4.55
N ILE A 49 -24.05 -7.47 5.01
CA ILE A 49 -24.79 -8.46 4.21
C ILE A 49 -25.42 -7.82 2.96
N LYS A 50 -25.80 -6.54 3.05
CA LYS A 50 -26.43 -5.80 1.95
C LYS A 50 -25.48 -5.73 0.74
N THR A 51 -24.22 -5.33 0.93
CA THR A 51 -23.22 -5.23 -0.14
C THR A 51 -22.95 -6.61 -0.75
N ARG A 52 -22.84 -7.66 0.07
CA ARG A 52 -22.67 -9.04 -0.41
C ARG A 52 -23.83 -9.52 -1.30
N LYS A 53 -25.06 -9.14 -1.00
CA LYS A 53 -26.20 -9.44 -1.87
C LYS A 53 -26.10 -8.70 -3.20
N LEU A 54 -25.69 -7.42 -3.18
CA LEU A 54 -25.58 -6.61 -4.39
C LEU A 54 -24.46 -7.12 -5.32
N THR A 55 -23.29 -7.43 -4.78
CA THR A 55 -22.18 -8.00 -5.57
C THR A 55 -22.52 -9.36 -6.17
N ARG A 56 -23.33 -10.19 -5.44
CA ARG A 56 -23.82 -11.46 -5.94
C ARG A 56 -24.82 -11.29 -7.09
N ILE A 57 -25.74 -10.31 -6.98
CA ILE A 57 -26.66 -9.95 -8.06
C ILE A 57 -25.90 -9.50 -9.29
N PHE A 58 -24.90 -8.64 -9.14
CA PHE A 58 -24.05 -8.19 -10.23
C PHE A 58 -23.41 -9.40 -10.96
N ALA A 59 -22.75 -10.28 -10.21
CA ALA A 59 -22.12 -11.47 -10.82
C ALA A 59 -23.11 -12.48 -11.44
N SER A 60 -24.34 -12.55 -10.94
CA SER A 60 -25.36 -13.43 -11.53
C SER A 60 -25.85 -12.95 -12.89
N ARG A 61 -25.83 -11.64 -13.13
CA ARG A 61 -26.27 -11.02 -14.40
C ARG A 61 -25.23 -11.13 -15.51
N ARG A 62 -23.92 -11.24 -15.16
CA ARG A 62 -22.81 -11.07 -16.07
C ARG A 62 -21.85 -12.26 -16.04
N LYS A 63 -21.78 -13.04 -17.10
CA LYS A 63 -20.91 -14.23 -17.21
C LYS A 63 -19.43 -13.94 -17.04
N TYR A 64 -19.00 -12.70 -17.33
CA TYR A 64 -17.60 -12.27 -17.22
C TYR A 64 -17.23 -11.77 -15.83
N VAL A 65 -18.19 -11.73 -14.87
CA VAL A 65 -17.97 -11.27 -13.49
C VAL A 65 -17.86 -12.47 -12.55
N LYS A 66 -16.89 -12.41 -11.64
CA LYS A 66 -16.80 -13.29 -10.48
C LYS A 66 -16.59 -12.46 -9.21
N VAL A 67 -17.09 -12.96 -8.08
CA VAL A 67 -16.90 -12.34 -6.77
C VAL A 67 -16.11 -13.28 -5.87
N ILE A 68 -15.14 -12.72 -5.15
CA ILE A 68 -14.41 -13.39 -4.08
C ILE A 68 -14.84 -12.75 -2.77
N TYR A 69 -15.47 -13.53 -1.89
CA TYR A 69 -15.92 -13.09 -0.57
C TYR A 69 -14.88 -13.44 0.48
N PHE A 70 -14.48 -12.46 1.28
CA PHE A 70 -13.62 -12.71 2.42
C PHE A 70 -14.41 -13.12 3.67
N THR A 71 -13.75 -13.85 4.58
CA THR A 71 -14.37 -14.26 5.86
C THR A 71 -14.61 -13.07 6.78
N ARG A 72 -13.80 -12.00 6.68
CA ARG A 72 -13.89 -10.73 7.41
C ARG A 72 -13.22 -9.63 6.62
N ASN A 73 -13.25 -8.40 7.10
CA ASN A 73 -12.44 -7.33 6.52
C ASN A 73 -10.94 -7.57 6.71
N PHE A 74 -10.19 -7.62 5.60
CA PHE A 74 -8.73 -7.74 5.55
C PHE A 74 -8.07 -6.49 4.98
N GLY A 75 -8.85 -5.55 4.44
CA GLY A 75 -8.40 -4.28 3.89
C GLY A 75 -8.09 -4.30 2.39
N LYS A 76 -8.07 -3.09 1.80
CA LYS A 76 -7.93 -2.87 0.35
C LYS A 76 -6.70 -3.55 -0.25
N GLU A 77 -5.55 -3.49 0.42
CA GLU A 77 -4.30 -4.06 -0.08
C GLU A 77 -4.39 -5.59 -0.22
N SER A 78 -5.03 -6.26 0.76
CA SER A 78 -5.30 -7.69 0.70
C SER A 78 -6.28 -8.04 -0.41
N ALA A 79 -7.30 -7.19 -0.63
CA ALA A 79 -8.27 -7.37 -1.71
C ALA A 79 -7.61 -7.22 -3.09
N LEU A 80 -6.74 -6.24 -3.28
CA LEU A 80 -5.96 -6.08 -4.52
C LEU A 80 -5.10 -7.32 -4.78
N ARG A 81 -4.41 -7.82 -3.77
CA ARG A 81 -3.59 -9.03 -3.87
C ARG A 81 -4.43 -10.25 -4.27
N ALA A 82 -5.57 -10.48 -3.59
CA ALA A 82 -6.48 -11.58 -3.92
C ALA A 82 -6.99 -11.50 -5.37
N GLY A 83 -7.30 -10.29 -5.83
CA GLY A 83 -7.69 -10.04 -7.21
C GLY A 83 -6.57 -10.41 -8.21
N MET A 84 -5.33 -10.01 -7.91
CA MET A 84 -4.15 -10.35 -8.73
C MET A 84 -3.89 -11.88 -8.77
N GLU A 85 -3.99 -12.57 -7.63
CA GLU A 85 -3.85 -14.03 -7.55
C GLU A 85 -4.94 -14.76 -8.36
N ALA A 86 -6.14 -14.18 -8.41
CA ALA A 86 -7.28 -14.73 -9.13
C ALA A 86 -7.35 -14.32 -10.60
N ALA A 87 -6.57 -13.32 -11.02
CA ALA A 87 -6.55 -12.81 -12.39
C ALA A 87 -5.95 -13.84 -13.36
N ARG A 88 -6.57 -13.97 -14.53
CA ARG A 88 -6.11 -14.86 -15.61
C ARG A 88 -5.90 -14.13 -16.93
N GLY A 89 -5.98 -12.80 -16.90
CA GLY A 89 -5.73 -11.94 -18.06
C GLY A 89 -4.26 -11.89 -18.43
N ASP A 90 -3.99 -11.46 -19.67
CA ASP A 90 -2.65 -11.11 -20.15
C ASP A 90 -2.21 -9.77 -19.55
N ALA A 91 -3.19 -8.91 -19.21
CA ALA A 91 -3.01 -7.69 -18.44
C ALA A 91 -4.04 -7.60 -17.30
N VAL A 92 -3.72 -6.82 -16.28
CA VAL A 92 -4.54 -6.59 -15.08
C VAL A 92 -4.66 -5.10 -14.82
N ILE A 93 -5.87 -4.63 -14.53
CA ILE A 93 -6.17 -3.24 -14.18
C ILE A 93 -6.95 -3.21 -12.87
N PRO A 94 -6.34 -2.77 -11.75
CA PRO A 94 -7.07 -2.45 -10.52
C PRO A 94 -7.90 -1.18 -10.71
N LEU A 95 -9.14 -1.20 -10.22
CA LEU A 95 -10.11 -0.10 -10.29
C LEU A 95 -10.72 0.12 -8.92
N ASP A 96 -10.96 1.38 -8.54
CA ASP A 96 -11.74 1.71 -7.35
C ASP A 96 -13.25 1.63 -7.66
N ALA A 97 -14.04 1.05 -6.76
CA ALA A 97 -15.49 0.89 -6.95
C ALA A 97 -16.25 2.23 -7.00
N ASP A 98 -15.65 3.31 -6.47
CA ASP A 98 -16.26 4.65 -6.35
C ASP A 98 -16.16 5.51 -7.64
N LEU A 99 -15.77 4.90 -8.77
CA LEU A 99 -15.65 5.53 -10.10
C LEU A 99 -14.74 6.78 -10.13
N GLN A 100 -13.80 6.89 -9.21
CA GLN A 100 -12.83 8.00 -9.23
C GLN A 100 -11.69 7.77 -10.22
N ASP A 101 -11.58 6.57 -10.75
CA ASP A 101 -10.63 6.20 -11.79
C ASP A 101 -11.31 6.38 -13.15
N PRO A 102 -10.75 7.19 -14.06
CA PRO A 102 -11.39 7.48 -15.34
C PRO A 102 -11.28 6.27 -16.28
N PHE A 103 -12.41 5.63 -16.55
CA PHE A 103 -12.51 4.48 -17.47
C PHE A 103 -12.09 4.85 -18.90
N GLU A 104 -12.22 6.11 -19.27
CA GLU A 104 -11.86 6.66 -20.58
C GLU A 104 -10.36 6.56 -20.89
N LEU A 105 -9.52 6.35 -19.86
CA LEU A 105 -8.07 6.15 -20.06
C LEU A 105 -7.71 4.70 -20.37
N ILE A 106 -8.58 3.75 -20.12
CA ILE A 106 -8.27 2.33 -20.29
C ILE A 106 -7.91 2.00 -21.75
N PRO A 107 -8.61 2.52 -22.77
CA PRO A 107 -8.21 2.29 -24.17
C PRO A 107 -6.77 2.75 -24.46
N GLU A 108 -6.38 3.95 -24.01
CA GLU A 108 -5.01 4.45 -24.17
C GLU A 108 -4.00 3.60 -23.40
N MET A 109 -4.36 3.12 -22.19
CA MET A 109 -3.51 2.19 -21.46
C MET A 109 -3.27 0.89 -22.21
N LEU A 110 -4.29 0.36 -22.87
CA LEU A 110 -4.20 -0.85 -23.67
C LEU A 110 -3.30 -0.64 -24.89
N GLU A 111 -3.40 0.49 -25.56
CA GLU A 111 -2.53 0.86 -26.69
C GLU A 111 -1.06 0.91 -26.25
N ARG A 112 -0.75 1.60 -25.16
CA ARG A 112 0.62 1.69 -24.63
C ARG A 112 1.17 0.31 -24.21
N TRP A 113 0.30 -0.54 -23.65
CA TRP A 113 0.69 -1.91 -23.34
C TRP A 113 1.02 -2.72 -24.61
N GLU A 114 0.27 -2.54 -25.68
CA GLU A 114 0.57 -3.19 -26.96
C GLU A 114 1.84 -2.68 -27.63
N GLU A 115 2.22 -1.42 -27.37
CA GLU A 115 3.52 -0.85 -27.76
C GLU A 115 4.70 -1.48 -26.99
N GLY A 116 4.43 -2.34 -25.99
CA GLY A 116 5.45 -3.06 -25.23
C GLY A 116 5.77 -2.50 -23.86
N TYR A 117 5.00 -1.51 -23.33
CA TYR A 117 5.17 -1.04 -21.98
C TYR A 117 4.48 -1.99 -20.97
N PRO A 118 5.24 -2.75 -20.16
CA PRO A 118 4.66 -3.74 -19.24
C PRO A 118 3.86 -3.10 -18.09
N VAL A 119 4.06 -1.81 -17.84
CA VAL A 119 3.30 -1.05 -16.83
C VAL A 119 2.88 0.29 -17.44
N VAL A 120 1.58 0.61 -17.34
CA VAL A 120 1.04 1.92 -17.72
C VAL A 120 0.42 2.58 -16.50
N LEU A 121 0.98 3.71 -16.09
CA LEU A 121 0.60 4.44 -14.88
C LEU A 121 -0.37 5.57 -15.22
N ALA A 122 -1.47 5.68 -14.47
CA ALA A 122 -2.29 6.88 -14.45
C ALA A 122 -1.82 7.85 -13.38
N LYS A 123 -1.29 9.00 -13.78
CA LYS A 123 -0.77 10.05 -12.91
C LYS A 123 -1.70 11.24 -12.87
N ARG A 124 -2.10 11.65 -11.69
CA ARG A 124 -2.93 12.85 -11.50
C ARG A 124 -2.14 14.13 -11.78
N LYS A 125 -2.60 14.94 -12.71
CA LYS A 125 -1.95 16.17 -13.17
C LYS A 125 -1.85 17.25 -12.08
N SER A 126 -2.81 17.35 -11.17
CA SER A 126 -2.77 18.30 -10.06
C SER A 126 -3.59 17.84 -8.85
N ARG A 127 -3.16 18.26 -7.65
CA ARG A 127 -3.90 18.13 -6.39
C ARG A 127 -4.48 19.48 -5.94
N LYS A 128 -4.93 20.31 -6.88
CA LYS A 128 -5.48 21.66 -6.54
C LYS A 128 -6.67 21.62 -5.58
N GLU A 129 -7.37 20.49 -5.53
CA GLU A 129 -8.53 20.29 -4.64
C GLU A 129 -8.16 19.79 -3.23
N ASP A 130 -6.92 19.32 -3.01
CA ASP A 130 -6.46 18.97 -1.67
C ASP A 130 -6.09 20.22 -0.85
N SER A 131 -6.44 20.22 0.45
CA SER A 131 -6.05 21.33 1.34
C SER A 131 -4.53 21.55 1.33
N ILE A 132 -4.10 22.81 1.48
CA ILE A 132 -2.67 23.19 1.47
C ILE A 132 -1.87 22.34 2.45
N LEU A 133 -2.41 22.09 3.64
CA LEU A 133 -1.75 21.27 4.67
C LEU A 133 -1.56 19.81 4.20
N LYS A 134 -2.57 19.22 3.57
CA LYS A 134 -2.50 17.84 3.04
C LYS A 134 -1.51 17.74 1.87
N ARG A 135 -1.39 18.79 1.06
CA ARG A 135 -0.43 18.86 -0.04
C ARG A 135 1.00 18.96 0.47
N ILE A 136 1.26 19.83 1.48
CA ILE A 136 2.59 19.98 2.07
C ILE A 136 3.02 18.69 2.77
N THR A 137 2.17 18.11 3.61
CA THR A 137 2.48 16.87 4.33
C THR A 137 2.72 15.69 3.38
N SER A 138 1.91 15.55 2.33
CA SER A 138 2.09 14.51 1.32
C SER A 138 3.37 14.70 0.51
N ASN A 139 3.66 15.93 0.06
CA ASN A 139 4.89 16.20 -0.71
C ASN A 139 6.15 15.99 0.15
N SER A 140 6.12 16.44 1.42
CA SER A 140 7.22 16.20 2.35
C SER A 140 7.43 14.70 2.59
N PHE A 141 6.35 13.93 2.78
CA PHE A 141 6.38 12.49 2.93
C PHE A 141 7.03 11.79 1.73
N TYR A 142 6.57 12.08 0.49
CA TYR A 142 7.16 11.49 -0.71
C TYR A 142 8.61 11.93 -0.94
N LYS A 143 8.96 13.19 -0.59
CA LYS A 143 10.34 13.68 -0.69
C LYS A 143 11.27 13.01 0.32
N ILE A 144 10.78 12.77 1.53
CA ILE A 144 11.51 12.05 2.57
C ILE A 144 11.66 10.58 2.18
N ILE A 145 10.59 9.88 1.85
CA ILE A 145 10.65 8.49 1.42
C ILE A 145 11.51 8.34 0.16
N GLY A 146 11.32 9.17 -0.85
CA GLY A 146 12.11 9.09 -2.09
C GLY A 146 13.62 9.33 -1.92
N ARG A 147 14.03 10.01 -0.83
CA ARG A 147 15.47 10.17 -0.49
C ARG A 147 15.99 9.05 0.40
N LEU A 148 15.13 8.44 1.19
CA LEU A 148 15.48 7.49 2.25
C LEU A 148 15.18 6.03 1.88
N SER A 149 14.30 5.82 0.89
CA SER A 149 13.97 4.52 0.33
C SER A 149 14.88 4.23 -0.85
N GLU A 150 15.32 3.00 -0.98
CA GLU A 150 16.03 2.50 -2.17
C GLU A 150 15.12 2.47 -3.40
N VAL A 151 13.82 2.74 -3.22
CA VAL A 151 12.79 2.64 -4.25
C VAL A 151 12.15 3.99 -4.53
N ASN A 152 12.19 4.43 -5.78
CA ASN A 152 11.54 5.66 -6.22
C ASN A 152 10.04 5.43 -6.47
N ILE A 153 9.20 5.79 -5.49
CA ILE A 153 7.74 5.69 -5.61
C ILE A 153 7.21 6.92 -6.38
N PRO A 154 6.62 6.74 -7.57
CA PRO A 154 6.12 7.86 -8.37
C PRO A 154 5.06 8.68 -7.62
N ASN A 155 5.26 10.00 -7.60
CA ASN A 155 4.31 10.91 -6.96
C ASN A 155 3.00 10.99 -7.75
N ASN A 156 1.86 11.16 -7.06
CA ASN A 156 0.52 11.32 -7.64
C ASN A 156 -0.01 10.12 -8.44
N VAL A 157 0.61 8.96 -8.32
CA VAL A 157 0.14 7.70 -8.90
C VAL A 157 -0.67 6.93 -7.85
N GLY A 158 -1.85 6.46 -8.26
CA GLY A 158 -2.76 5.59 -7.47
C GLY A 158 -2.52 4.10 -7.73
N ASP A 159 -3.52 3.31 -7.34
CA ASP A 159 -3.57 1.89 -7.67
C ASP A 159 -4.02 1.68 -9.14
N PHE A 160 -4.73 2.65 -9.71
CA PHE A 160 -5.19 2.64 -11.09
C PHE A 160 -3.99 2.67 -12.06
N ARG A 161 -3.74 1.53 -12.67
CA ARG A 161 -2.65 1.26 -13.61
C ARG A 161 -2.95 -0.01 -14.42
N LEU A 162 -2.37 -0.14 -15.57
CA LEU A 162 -2.34 -1.40 -16.29
C LEU A 162 -1.01 -2.11 -15.98
N MET A 163 -1.07 -3.40 -15.72
CA MET A 163 0.11 -4.25 -15.48
C MET A 163 0.03 -5.50 -16.33
N ASP A 164 1.10 -5.80 -17.06
CA ASP A 164 1.27 -7.05 -17.78
C ASP A 164 1.29 -8.26 -16.82
N LYS A 165 0.95 -9.42 -17.32
CA LYS A 165 0.97 -10.67 -16.55
C LYS A 165 2.33 -10.99 -15.94
N SER A 166 3.43 -10.62 -16.61
CA SER A 166 4.79 -10.79 -16.10
C SER A 166 5.03 -9.95 -14.84
N VAL A 167 4.52 -8.71 -14.82
CA VAL A 167 4.57 -7.80 -13.68
C VAL A 167 3.79 -8.37 -12.50
N ILE A 168 2.56 -8.85 -12.76
CA ILE A 168 1.72 -9.47 -11.72
C ILE A 168 2.42 -10.68 -11.10
N LYS A 169 3.04 -11.55 -11.90
CA LYS A 169 3.81 -12.68 -11.38
C LYS A 169 4.93 -12.23 -10.45
N SER A 170 5.67 -11.17 -10.81
CA SER A 170 6.75 -10.63 -9.99
C SER A 170 6.23 -9.98 -8.70
N VAL A 171 5.12 -9.24 -8.76
CA VAL A 171 4.45 -8.66 -7.58
C VAL A 171 4.01 -9.75 -6.60
N LEU A 172 3.47 -10.86 -7.10
CA LEU A 172 3.00 -11.97 -6.27
C LEU A 172 4.12 -12.79 -5.62
N LEU A 173 5.36 -12.71 -6.12
CA LEU A 173 6.53 -13.31 -5.44
C LEU A 173 6.86 -12.62 -4.10
N LEU A 174 6.52 -11.33 -3.98
CA LEU A 174 6.72 -10.57 -2.75
C LEU A 174 5.62 -10.91 -1.75
N ASN A 175 6.00 -11.55 -0.65
CA ASN A 175 5.05 -12.09 0.32
C ASN A 175 5.10 -11.36 1.66
N GLU A 176 5.37 -10.05 1.62
CA GLU A 176 5.42 -9.19 2.81
C GLU A 176 4.06 -9.12 3.51
N ARG A 177 4.04 -9.34 4.83
CA ARG A 177 2.78 -9.32 5.62
C ARG A 177 2.18 -7.92 5.74
N ASN A 178 3.04 -6.93 5.85
CA ASN A 178 2.62 -5.53 5.86
C ASN A 178 2.59 -5.00 4.42
N ILE A 179 1.54 -5.37 3.67
CA ILE A 179 1.41 -5.01 2.26
C ILE A 179 1.29 -3.49 2.12
N PHE A 180 2.17 -2.91 1.33
CA PHE A 180 2.06 -1.56 0.81
C PHE A 180 2.22 -1.61 -0.71
N MET A 181 1.11 -1.82 -1.42
CA MET A 181 1.11 -2.13 -2.85
C MET A 181 1.89 -1.12 -3.69
N LYS A 182 1.82 0.18 -3.36
CA LYS A 182 2.57 1.22 -4.10
C LYS A 182 4.09 1.04 -4.00
N GLY A 183 4.57 0.62 -2.85
CA GLY A 183 5.98 0.28 -2.64
C GLY A 183 6.37 -0.97 -3.41
N ILE A 184 5.55 -2.01 -3.34
CA ILE A 184 5.76 -3.28 -4.05
C ILE A 184 5.81 -3.05 -5.57
N TYR A 185 4.87 -2.28 -6.13
CA TYR A 185 4.87 -1.95 -7.56
C TYR A 185 6.13 -1.20 -8.00
N ALA A 186 6.65 -0.30 -7.16
CA ALA A 186 7.86 0.44 -7.45
C ALA A 186 9.11 -0.44 -7.29
N TRP A 187 9.11 -1.35 -6.31
CA TRP A 187 10.23 -2.24 -6.01
C TRP A 187 10.51 -3.25 -7.13
N VAL A 188 9.47 -3.77 -7.79
CA VAL A 188 9.63 -4.72 -8.90
C VAL A 188 10.29 -4.08 -10.14
N GLY A 189 10.33 -2.74 -10.26
CA GLY A 189 11.22 -2.01 -11.15
C GLY A 189 10.96 -2.14 -12.65
N TYR A 190 9.75 -2.53 -13.08
CA TYR A 190 9.44 -2.64 -14.51
C TYR A 190 9.39 -1.28 -15.21
N PRO A 191 9.82 -1.19 -16.48
CA PRO A 191 9.64 0.00 -17.30
C PRO A 191 8.17 0.41 -17.36
N SER A 192 7.91 1.70 -17.22
CA SER A 192 6.54 2.20 -17.18
C SER A 192 6.33 3.40 -18.10
N PHE A 193 5.15 3.46 -18.72
CA PHE A 193 4.64 4.64 -19.39
C PHE A 193 3.69 5.40 -18.45
N THR A 194 3.66 6.74 -18.51
CA THR A 194 2.79 7.54 -17.64
C THR A 194 1.82 8.36 -18.46
N ILE A 195 0.53 8.14 -18.23
CA ILE A 195 -0.56 8.95 -18.78
C ILE A 195 -1.01 9.94 -17.70
N GLU A 196 -1.03 11.24 -18.03
CA GLU A 196 -1.48 12.26 -17.09
C GLU A 196 -2.99 12.53 -17.26
N TYR A 197 -3.72 12.58 -16.13
CA TYR A 197 -5.15 12.87 -16.14
C TYR A 197 -5.57 13.85 -15.05
N VAL A 198 -6.74 14.47 -15.26
CA VAL A 198 -7.40 15.31 -14.26
C VAL A 198 -8.47 14.46 -13.58
N ARG A 199 -8.36 14.27 -12.26
CA ARG A 199 -9.33 13.46 -11.51
C ARG A 199 -10.70 14.11 -11.53
N PRO A 200 -11.79 13.38 -11.85
CA PRO A 200 -13.16 13.87 -11.67
C PRO A 200 -13.43 14.18 -10.19
N LYS A 201 -14.30 15.17 -9.93
CA LYS A 201 -14.73 15.46 -8.56
C LYS A 201 -15.47 14.26 -7.98
N ARG A 202 -15.24 13.98 -6.71
CA ARG A 202 -16.00 12.97 -5.98
C ARG A 202 -17.49 13.27 -6.06
N GLN A 203 -18.28 12.35 -6.58
CA GLN A 203 -19.74 12.50 -6.62
C GLN A 203 -20.37 12.20 -5.26
N PHE A 204 -19.76 11.31 -4.45
CA PHE A 204 -20.28 10.88 -3.14
C PHE A 204 -19.16 10.69 -2.10
N GLY A 205 -19.48 10.97 -0.81
CA GLY A 205 -18.65 10.62 0.35
C GLY A 205 -17.71 11.74 0.86
N LYS A 206 -17.69 11.93 2.19
CA LYS A 206 -16.74 12.81 2.90
C LYS A 206 -15.49 12.04 3.31
N THR A 207 -14.32 12.55 2.95
CA THR A 207 -13.03 11.97 3.40
C THR A 207 -12.86 12.19 4.90
N LYS A 208 -13.07 11.17 5.72
CA LYS A 208 -12.81 11.18 7.17
C LYS A 208 -11.49 10.45 7.45
N PHE A 209 -10.34 11.04 7.08
CA PHE A 209 -9.06 10.54 7.54
C PHE A 209 -8.56 11.43 8.68
N PRO A 210 -8.63 10.99 9.96
CA PRO A 210 -8.06 11.74 11.07
C PRO A 210 -6.52 11.80 10.92
N PHE A 211 -5.92 12.91 11.35
CA PHE A 211 -4.47 13.15 11.29
C PHE A 211 -3.63 12.00 11.88
N ARG A 212 -4.11 11.37 12.95
CA ARG A 212 -3.47 10.19 13.57
C ARG A 212 -3.32 9.02 12.61
N ARG A 213 -4.28 8.81 11.70
CA ARG A 213 -4.21 7.73 10.70
C ARG A 213 -3.18 8.06 9.61
N LEU A 214 -3.09 9.32 9.19
CA LEU A 214 -2.07 9.79 8.24
C LEU A 214 -0.65 9.62 8.82
N LEU A 215 -0.47 9.99 10.08
CA LEU A 215 0.81 9.83 10.77
C LEU A 215 1.20 8.34 10.88
N ARG A 216 0.26 7.47 11.23
CA ARG A 216 0.50 6.02 11.28
C ARG A 216 0.93 5.47 9.92
N VAL A 217 0.20 5.78 8.86
CA VAL A 217 0.55 5.35 7.49
C VAL A 217 1.92 5.88 7.08
N ALA A 218 2.28 7.11 7.49
CA ALA A 218 3.59 7.68 7.22
C ALA A 218 4.71 6.94 7.96
N LEU A 219 4.51 6.62 9.24
CA LEU A 219 5.47 5.85 10.03
C LEU A 219 5.57 4.41 9.51
N ASP A 220 4.45 3.80 9.16
CA ASP A 220 4.42 2.45 8.57
C ASP A 220 5.21 2.40 7.26
N GLY A 221 5.01 3.37 6.36
CA GLY A 221 5.79 3.48 5.14
C GLY A 221 7.29 3.72 5.39
N LEU A 222 7.63 4.60 6.34
CA LEU A 222 9.02 4.90 6.67
C LEU A 222 9.74 3.65 7.21
N VAL A 223 9.16 2.96 8.18
CA VAL A 223 9.79 1.80 8.84
C VAL A 223 9.80 0.56 7.94
N SER A 224 8.82 0.41 7.01
CA SER A 224 8.77 -0.73 6.09
C SER A 224 9.80 -0.64 4.95
N PHE A 225 10.17 0.57 4.52
CA PHE A 225 11.05 0.76 3.35
C PHE A 225 12.40 1.40 3.68
N THR A 226 12.73 1.59 4.96
CA THR A 226 14.03 2.15 5.35
C THR A 226 14.48 1.67 6.73
N SER A 227 15.76 1.34 6.82
CA SER A 227 16.45 1.06 8.09
C SER A 227 17.01 2.33 8.76
N LEU A 228 16.73 3.51 8.21
CA LEU A 228 17.28 4.79 8.64
C LEU A 228 17.05 5.11 10.11
N PRO A 229 15.83 4.92 10.68
CA PRO A 229 15.64 5.16 12.11
C PRO A 229 16.60 4.36 12.98
N LEU A 230 16.84 3.08 12.65
CA LEU A 230 17.82 2.25 13.35
C LEU A 230 19.26 2.76 13.16
N ARG A 231 19.64 3.12 11.95
CA ARG A 231 21.01 3.61 11.65
C ARG A 231 21.34 4.93 12.34
N ILE A 232 20.37 5.88 12.36
CA ILE A 232 20.54 7.16 13.03
C ILE A 232 20.77 6.94 14.54
N TRP A 233 19.93 6.11 15.18
CA TRP A 233 20.06 5.83 16.60
C TRP A 233 21.32 5.03 16.94
N SER A 234 21.71 4.09 16.09
CA SER A 234 22.97 3.36 16.22
C SER A 234 24.17 4.30 16.14
N THR A 235 24.20 5.17 15.13
CA THR A 235 25.29 6.17 14.97
C THR A 235 25.37 7.13 16.15
N PHE A 236 24.19 7.62 16.60
CA PHE A 236 24.12 8.49 17.77
C PHE A 236 24.61 7.76 19.05
N GLY A 237 24.21 6.50 19.24
CA GLY A 237 24.67 5.66 20.32
C GLY A 237 26.18 5.45 20.33
N PHE A 238 26.80 5.17 19.17
CA PHE A 238 28.25 5.06 19.05
C PHE A 238 29.00 6.36 19.38
N LEU A 239 28.48 7.51 18.92
CA LEU A 239 29.07 8.81 19.25
C LEU A 239 28.99 9.09 20.74
N LEU A 240 27.83 8.82 21.34
CA LEU A 240 27.64 9.03 22.77
C LEU A 240 28.51 8.09 23.61
N ALA A 241 28.65 6.82 23.19
CA ALA A 241 29.54 5.86 23.84
C ALA A 241 30.99 6.32 23.77
N GLY A 242 31.44 6.83 22.61
CA GLY A 242 32.78 7.39 22.45
C GLY A 242 33.04 8.58 23.39
N VAL A 243 32.11 9.53 23.46
CA VAL A 243 32.20 10.67 24.39
C VAL A 243 32.20 10.20 25.85
N SER A 244 31.36 9.24 26.19
CA SER A 244 31.29 8.67 27.57
C SER A 244 32.58 7.97 27.97
N LEU A 245 33.23 7.24 27.05
CA LEU A 245 34.51 6.61 27.30
C LEU A 245 35.60 7.64 27.56
N VAL A 246 35.73 8.65 26.70
CA VAL A 246 36.73 9.74 26.89
C VAL A 246 36.48 10.44 28.21
N TYR A 247 35.23 10.76 28.54
CA TYR A 247 34.87 11.40 29.84
C TYR A 247 35.18 10.49 31.02
N SER A 248 34.93 9.18 30.91
CA SER A 248 35.28 8.22 31.98
C SER A 248 36.79 8.17 32.23
N PHE A 249 37.63 8.14 31.22
CA PHE A 249 39.06 8.19 31.36
C PHE A 249 39.53 9.52 31.99
N TYR A 250 38.93 10.64 31.59
CA TYR A 250 39.22 11.94 32.18
C TYR A 250 38.89 11.98 33.69
N ILE A 251 37.74 11.45 34.13
CA ILE A 251 37.37 11.37 35.57
C ILE A 251 38.31 10.44 36.34
N ILE A 252 38.72 9.30 35.76
CA ILE A 252 39.70 8.38 36.36
C ILE A 252 41.04 9.10 36.57
N TYR A 253 41.52 9.84 35.55
CA TYR A 253 42.75 10.63 35.62
C TYR A 253 42.66 11.66 36.76
N LEU A 254 41.61 12.48 36.84
CA LEU A 254 41.43 13.47 37.91
C LEU A 254 41.35 12.84 39.30
N LYS A 255 40.80 11.63 39.43
CA LYS A 255 40.74 10.93 40.71
C LYS A 255 42.11 10.42 41.17
N ILE A 256 42.94 9.95 40.25
CA ILE A 256 44.33 9.54 40.56
C ILE A 256 45.12 10.72 41.05
N ASP A 257 44.92 11.92 40.47
CA ASP A 257 45.57 13.16 40.84
C ASP A 257 45.01 13.86 42.07
N GLN A 258 44.10 13.20 42.80
CA GLN A 258 43.45 13.64 44.07
C GLN A 258 42.73 15.00 44.02
N GLN A 259 42.37 15.51 42.83
CA GLN A 259 41.79 16.85 42.67
C GLN A 259 40.24 16.89 42.68
N VAL A 260 39.53 15.80 42.96
CA VAL A 260 38.06 15.76 42.87
C VAL A 260 37.45 15.78 44.30
N PRO A 261 36.85 16.87 44.74
CA PRO A 261 35.97 16.85 45.91
C PRO A 261 34.69 16.06 45.58
N ILE A 262 34.16 15.30 46.58
CA ILE A 262 32.94 14.45 46.41
C ILE A 262 31.68 15.34 46.30
N GLN A 263 31.66 16.26 45.37
CA GLN A 263 30.52 17.10 45.04
C GLN A 263 30.06 16.67 43.63
N GLY A 264 28.94 16.01 43.51
CA GLY A 264 28.47 15.60 42.14
C GLY A 264 27.23 14.73 42.15
N TYR A 265 26.55 14.52 43.30
CA TYR A 265 25.36 13.67 43.33
C TYR A 265 24.28 14.12 42.33
N ALA A 266 23.99 15.42 42.28
CA ALA A 266 22.98 15.96 41.37
C ALA A 266 23.36 15.74 39.90
N SER A 267 24.63 15.97 39.52
CA SER A 267 25.13 15.71 38.16
C SER A 267 25.05 14.24 37.78
N LEU A 268 25.37 13.34 38.71
CA LEU A 268 25.30 11.90 38.51
C LEU A 268 23.85 11.45 38.28
N VAL A 269 22.90 11.95 39.06
CA VAL A 269 21.47 11.65 38.89
C VAL A 269 20.96 12.16 37.53
N VAL A 270 21.32 13.38 37.13
CA VAL A 270 20.93 13.94 35.83
C VAL A 270 21.49 13.09 34.66
N ILE A 271 22.77 12.71 34.73
CA ILE A 271 23.40 11.87 33.71
C ILE A 271 22.72 10.49 33.63
N CYS A 272 22.45 9.87 34.79
CA CYS A 272 21.76 8.58 34.82
C CYS A 272 20.33 8.67 34.23
N LEU A 273 19.55 9.69 34.61
CA LEU A 273 18.20 9.90 34.12
C LEU A 273 18.22 10.17 32.61
N PHE A 274 19.15 10.99 32.10
CA PHE A 274 19.28 11.28 30.67
C PHE A 274 19.66 10.03 29.90
N SER A 275 20.66 9.27 30.37
CA SER A 275 21.07 8.00 29.76
C SER A 275 19.92 6.98 29.75
N THR A 276 19.19 6.85 30.86
CA THR A 276 18.01 5.97 30.92
C THR A 276 16.93 6.40 29.92
N SER A 277 16.67 7.70 29.81
CA SER A 277 15.68 8.21 28.83
C SER A 277 16.06 7.86 27.38
N ILE A 278 17.33 8.01 27.01
CA ILE A 278 17.83 7.62 25.68
C ILE A 278 17.66 6.11 25.47
N ASN A 279 18.02 5.29 26.46
CA ASN A 279 17.85 3.84 26.36
C ASN A 279 16.37 3.44 26.16
N LEU A 280 15.43 4.07 26.90
CA LEU A 280 13.99 3.81 26.73
C LEU A 280 13.49 4.17 25.33
N ILE A 281 13.98 5.28 24.75
CA ILE A 281 13.65 5.65 23.35
C ILE A 281 14.20 4.59 22.39
N CYS A 282 15.44 4.16 22.57
CA CYS A 282 16.03 3.10 21.75
C CYS A 282 15.24 1.80 21.82
N PHE A 283 14.87 1.36 23.03
CA PHE A 283 14.04 0.17 23.24
C PHE A 283 12.66 0.31 22.58
N GLY A 284 12.06 1.48 22.61
CA GLY A 284 10.81 1.77 21.90
C GLY A 284 10.93 1.54 20.39
N ILE A 285 12.01 2.03 19.78
CA ILE A 285 12.28 1.84 18.34
C ILE A 285 12.57 0.36 18.05
N PHE A 286 13.40 -0.31 18.83
CA PHE A 286 13.63 -1.74 18.71
C PHE A 286 12.34 -2.55 18.81
N GLY A 287 11.47 -2.21 19.76
CA GLY A 287 10.17 -2.84 19.95
C GLY A 287 9.29 -2.77 18.70
N GLU A 288 9.29 -1.65 17.99
CA GLU A 288 8.54 -1.50 16.73
C GLU A 288 9.08 -2.45 15.64
N TYR A 289 10.40 -2.53 15.46
CA TYR A 289 11.00 -3.45 14.47
C TYR A 289 10.80 -4.92 14.83
N ILE A 290 10.96 -5.28 16.12
CA ILE A 290 10.72 -6.65 16.60
C ILE A 290 9.25 -7.02 16.40
N SER A 291 8.32 -6.10 16.67
CA SER A 291 6.88 -6.32 16.42
C SER A 291 6.61 -6.65 14.95
N ARG A 292 7.25 -5.96 14.01
CA ARG A 292 7.12 -6.25 12.57
C ARG A 292 7.72 -7.60 12.20
N LEU A 293 8.93 -7.90 12.68
CA LEU A 293 9.53 -9.22 12.50
C LEU A 293 8.64 -10.35 13.05
N PHE A 294 8.03 -10.12 14.20
CA PHE A 294 7.10 -11.09 14.80
C PHE A 294 5.82 -11.29 13.96
N ILE A 295 5.28 -10.23 13.35
CA ILE A 295 4.15 -10.33 12.43
C ILE A 295 4.57 -11.13 11.18
N GLU A 296 5.75 -10.83 10.64
CA GLU A 296 6.31 -11.49 9.46
C GLU A 296 6.56 -12.98 9.72
N SER A 297 7.14 -13.34 10.87
CA SER A 297 7.45 -14.72 11.25
C SER A 297 6.22 -15.60 11.45
N LYS A 298 5.07 -15.03 11.80
CA LYS A 298 3.81 -15.78 11.97
C LYS A 298 3.28 -16.40 10.68
N SER A 299 3.74 -15.96 9.54
CA SER A 299 3.35 -16.48 8.22
C SER A 299 1.84 -16.67 7.99
N ARG A 300 1.00 -15.85 8.61
CA ARG A 300 -0.46 -15.89 8.44
C ARG A 300 -0.84 -15.48 7.01
N PRO A 301 -1.87 -16.07 6.36
CA PRO A 301 -2.29 -15.64 5.04
C PRO A 301 -2.76 -14.17 5.05
N HIS A 302 -2.58 -13.47 3.92
CA HIS A 302 -3.00 -12.07 3.77
C HIS A 302 -4.51 -11.91 3.86
N PHE A 303 -5.25 -12.92 3.42
CA PHE A 303 -6.71 -13.01 3.44
C PHE A 303 -7.15 -14.46 3.56
N ILE A 304 -8.42 -14.67 3.91
CA ILE A 304 -9.08 -15.97 3.90
C ILE A 304 -10.34 -15.84 3.06
N ILE A 305 -10.44 -16.64 2.02
CA ILE A 305 -11.61 -16.68 1.14
C ILE A 305 -12.71 -17.48 1.85
N HIS A 306 -13.89 -16.89 1.93
CA HIS A 306 -15.10 -17.56 2.40
C HIS A 306 -15.78 -18.32 1.26
N GLU A 307 -15.98 -17.64 0.12
CA GLU A 307 -16.69 -18.17 -1.05
C GLU A 307 -16.17 -17.50 -2.33
N ILE A 308 -16.24 -18.22 -3.44
CA ILE A 308 -16.07 -17.65 -4.79
C ILE A 308 -17.36 -17.86 -5.55
N TYR A 309 -17.97 -16.80 -6.08
CA TYR A 309 -19.21 -16.87 -6.83
C TYR A 309 -19.06 -16.30 -8.24
N PRO A 310 -19.59 -16.93 -9.29
CA PRO A 310 -20.12 -18.30 -9.29
C PRO A 310 -19.01 -19.35 -9.13
N ASP A 311 -19.35 -20.46 -8.47
CA ASP A 311 -18.44 -21.60 -8.37
C ASP A 311 -18.36 -22.29 -9.74
N ARG A 312 -17.18 -22.24 -10.38
CA ARG A 312 -16.97 -22.81 -11.71
C ARG A 312 -16.94 -24.35 -11.73
N LYS A 313 -16.78 -24.99 -10.58
CA LYS A 313 -16.82 -26.46 -10.52
C LYS A 313 -18.18 -27.07 -10.92
N HIS A 314 -19.25 -26.29 -10.81
CA HIS A 314 -20.60 -26.73 -11.24
C HIS A 314 -20.95 -26.39 -12.69
N ARG A 315 -20.16 -25.55 -13.39
CA ARG A 315 -20.49 -25.19 -14.80
C ARG A 315 -19.87 -26.10 -15.85
N GLU A 316 -18.77 -26.81 -15.53
CA GLU A 316 -18.16 -27.79 -16.46
C GLU A 316 -18.94 -29.11 -16.49
N SER A 317 -19.94 -29.29 -15.64
CA SER A 317 -20.84 -30.45 -15.64
C SER A 317 -22.20 -30.20 -16.34
N GLU A 318 -22.45 -28.98 -16.85
CA GLU A 318 -23.69 -28.60 -17.54
C GLU A 318 -23.47 -28.26 -19.04
N GLU A 319 -22.23 -28.28 -19.55
CA GLU A 319 -21.90 -28.23 -20.97
C GLU A 319 -21.41 -29.61 -21.47
#